data_336c4345e46b77e48bff657662d5c84f
#
_entry.id   336c4345e46b77e48bff657662d5c84f
#
_cell.length_a   1.000
_cell.length_b   1.000
_cell.length_c   1.000
_cell.angle_alpha   90.00
_cell.angle_beta   90.00
_cell.angle_gamma   90.00
#
_symmetry.space_group_name_H-M   'P 1'
#
loop_
_entity.id
_entity.type
_entity.pdbx_description
1 polymer ?
#
loop_
_entity_poly.entity_id
_entity_poly.type
_entity_poly.pdbx_seq_one_letter_code
_entity_poly.pdbx_strand_id
1 'polypeptide(L)'
;MLGIIGGTGLTQLSNLEVTRRQVVRTPFGDPSGALTFGKLNRRDVVFLARHGYGHTIAPHEVNYRANIWALHAEGAGQIVSVASVGGIRSDLLPGALAVPHQVLDYTQGRKHTFFEGPDQPVTHVDFTHPYCEELRARLLTAAAATGQVIVNNGVYAATQGPRLESAAEIDRLERDGADMVGMTGMPEAALAREMGLRYAAVAVVVNHAAGRGDSSEAIHLDQINAVLKASMVKVRA
;
A
#
# COMPACT_ATOMS: atom_id res chain seq x y z
N MET A 1 -17.22 3.14 -6.96
CA MET A 1 -16.01 3.23 -7.82
C MET A 1 -14.82 2.58 -7.11
N LEU A 2 -13.87 2.02 -7.84
CA LEU A 2 -12.62 1.49 -7.29
C LEU A 2 -11.57 2.60 -7.19
N GLY A 3 -11.01 2.81 -5.99
CA GLY A 3 -9.80 3.59 -5.77
C GLY A 3 -8.56 2.72 -5.87
N ILE A 4 -7.52 3.20 -6.53
CA ILE A 4 -6.20 2.55 -6.59
C ILE A 4 -5.16 3.53 -6.06
N ILE A 5 -4.41 3.11 -5.05
CA ILE A 5 -3.27 3.87 -4.54
C ILE A 5 -1.99 3.20 -5.05
N GLY A 6 -1.29 3.90 -5.95
CA GLY A 6 -0.03 3.44 -6.50
C GLY A 6 1.16 3.81 -5.62
N GLY A 7 1.95 2.81 -5.22
CA GLY A 7 3.23 2.99 -4.54
C GLY A 7 4.40 3.15 -5.51
N THR A 8 5.61 2.86 -5.02
CA THR A 8 6.85 2.88 -5.81
C THR A 8 6.70 2.01 -7.06
N GLY A 9 7.08 2.54 -8.21
CA GLY A 9 6.96 1.86 -9.51
C GLY A 9 5.56 1.91 -10.15
N LEU A 10 4.55 2.44 -9.45
CA LEU A 10 3.19 2.61 -9.97
C LEU A 10 2.74 4.07 -9.77
N THR A 11 3.42 5.00 -10.39
CA THR A 11 3.06 6.42 -10.39
C THR A 11 2.00 6.76 -11.44
N GLN A 12 1.76 5.86 -12.38
CA GLN A 12 0.75 5.95 -13.42
C GLN A 12 0.21 4.56 -13.77
N LEU A 13 -1.07 4.48 -14.12
CA LEU A 13 -1.68 3.29 -14.71
C LEU A 13 -1.67 3.45 -16.23
N SER A 14 -0.75 2.78 -16.92
CA SER A 14 -0.56 2.92 -18.38
C SER A 14 -1.75 2.41 -19.19
N ASN A 15 -2.55 1.51 -18.63
CA ASN A 15 -3.77 0.96 -19.22
C ASN A 15 -5.06 1.66 -18.78
N LEU A 16 -4.96 2.79 -18.05
CA LEU A 16 -6.09 3.61 -17.68
C LEU A 16 -6.47 4.55 -18.84
N GLU A 17 -7.68 4.41 -19.34
CA GLU A 17 -8.28 5.38 -20.26
C GLU A 17 -8.66 6.63 -19.48
N VAL A 18 -7.73 7.58 -19.37
CA VAL A 18 -7.90 8.78 -18.54
C VAL A 18 -9.00 9.66 -19.08
N THR A 19 -9.97 9.98 -18.24
CA THR A 19 -11.09 10.89 -18.57
C THR A 19 -10.86 12.30 -18.01
N ARG A 20 -10.32 12.41 -16.80
CA ARG A 20 -10.01 13.70 -16.17
C ARG A 20 -8.93 13.56 -15.10
N ARG A 21 -8.32 14.68 -14.75
CA ARG A 21 -7.48 14.84 -13.55
C ARG A 21 -8.05 15.98 -12.71
N GLN A 22 -8.06 15.80 -11.39
CA GLN A 22 -8.67 16.76 -10.48
C GLN A 22 -7.81 16.91 -9.22
N VAL A 23 -7.50 18.15 -8.87
CA VAL A 23 -6.96 18.48 -7.56
C VAL A 23 -8.12 18.58 -6.59
N VAL A 24 -8.09 17.77 -5.54
CA VAL A 24 -9.12 17.73 -4.50
C VAL A 24 -8.56 18.42 -3.26
N ARG A 25 -9.25 19.45 -2.79
CA ARG A 25 -8.95 20.09 -1.50
C ARG A 25 -9.62 19.30 -0.39
N THR A 26 -8.91 19.05 0.69
CA THR A 26 -9.44 18.30 1.83
C THR A 26 -9.35 19.12 3.13
N PRO A 27 -10.16 18.81 4.13
CA PRO A 27 -10.04 19.41 5.47
C PRO A 27 -8.70 19.09 6.16
N PHE A 28 -7.96 18.11 5.62
CA PHE A 28 -6.71 17.61 6.18
C PHE A 28 -5.47 18.11 5.42
N GLY A 29 -5.63 19.08 4.55
CA GLY A 29 -4.58 19.57 3.65
C GLY A 29 -4.60 18.91 2.28
N ASP A 30 -3.51 19.03 1.54
CA ASP A 30 -3.43 18.53 0.17
C ASP A 30 -3.09 17.03 0.12
N PRO A 31 -3.75 16.27 -0.77
CA PRO A 31 -3.33 14.92 -1.13
C PRO A 31 -1.95 14.91 -1.80
N SER A 32 -1.38 13.73 -1.96
CA SER A 32 -0.07 13.53 -2.61
C SER A 32 -0.01 14.00 -4.07
N GLY A 33 -1.15 14.28 -4.68
CA GLY A 33 -1.27 14.83 -6.02
C GLY A 33 -2.70 14.82 -6.53
N ALA A 34 -2.91 15.27 -7.75
CA ALA A 34 -4.21 15.25 -8.39
C ALA A 34 -4.71 13.79 -8.54
N LEU A 35 -5.99 13.58 -8.30
CA LEU A 35 -6.65 12.30 -8.60
C LEU A 35 -6.79 12.15 -10.12
N THR A 36 -6.48 10.98 -10.63
CA THR A 36 -6.67 10.62 -12.05
C THR A 36 -7.86 9.69 -12.18
N PHE A 37 -8.88 10.13 -12.88
CA PHE A 37 -10.09 9.36 -13.17
C PHE A 37 -10.00 8.75 -14.56
N GLY A 38 -10.56 7.58 -14.70
CA GLY A 38 -10.58 6.91 -15.99
C GLY A 38 -11.30 5.56 -15.94
N LYS A 39 -11.11 4.79 -17.01
CA LYS A 39 -11.67 3.45 -17.13
C LYS A 39 -10.58 2.40 -17.27
N LEU A 40 -10.71 1.33 -16.50
CA LEU A 40 -9.98 0.07 -16.69
C LEU A 40 -11.00 -1.01 -17.09
N ASN A 41 -10.85 -1.59 -18.27
CA ASN A 41 -11.78 -2.62 -18.77
C ASN A 41 -13.26 -2.17 -18.61
N ARG A 42 -13.57 -0.93 -19.02
CA ARG A 42 -14.90 -0.27 -18.93
C ARG A 42 -15.42 0.02 -17.52
N ARG A 43 -14.62 -0.23 -16.47
CA ARG A 43 -14.99 0.08 -15.08
C ARG A 43 -14.39 1.40 -14.65
N ASP A 44 -15.18 2.22 -13.98
CA ASP A 44 -14.72 3.51 -13.46
C ASP A 44 -13.74 3.30 -12.30
N VAL A 45 -12.61 3.96 -12.41
CA VAL A 45 -11.49 3.88 -11.45
C VAL A 45 -10.99 5.29 -11.15
N VAL A 46 -10.59 5.52 -9.91
CA VAL A 46 -9.81 6.68 -9.49
C VAL A 46 -8.45 6.24 -8.99
N PHE A 47 -7.40 6.86 -9.52
CA PHE A 47 -6.01 6.55 -9.19
C PHE A 47 -5.34 7.71 -8.47
N LEU A 48 -4.54 7.40 -7.45
CA LEU A 48 -3.68 8.33 -6.73
C LEU A 48 -2.26 7.77 -6.60
N ALA A 49 -1.26 8.55 -6.99
CA ALA A 49 0.15 8.25 -6.73
C ALA A 49 0.51 8.65 -5.29
N ARG A 50 0.74 7.66 -4.40
CA ARG A 50 0.99 7.88 -2.96
C ARG A 50 2.15 8.82 -2.69
N HIS A 51 3.23 8.69 -3.42
CA HIS A 51 4.45 9.48 -3.26
C HIS A 51 4.53 10.67 -4.23
N GLY A 52 3.38 11.08 -4.81
CA GLY A 52 3.32 12.05 -5.89
C GLY A 52 3.79 11.49 -7.24
N TYR A 53 3.47 12.19 -8.32
CA TYR A 53 3.85 11.75 -9.67
C TYR A 53 5.38 11.72 -9.90
N GLY A 54 6.11 12.59 -9.21
CA GLY A 54 7.58 12.63 -9.24
C GLY A 54 8.26 11.68 -8.25
N HIS A 55 7.49 10.91 -7.47
CA HIS A 55 7.99 10.06 -6.38
C HIS A 55 8.90 10.84 -5.40
N THR A 56 8.44 12.02 -4.95
CA THR A 56 9.22 12.96 -4.14
C THR A 56 8.76 13.05 -2.69
N ILE A 57 7.64 12.44 -2.34
CA ILE A 57 7.08 12.47 -0.99
C ILE A 57 7.55 11.23 -0.22
N ALA A 58 8.35 11.43 0.82
CA ALA A 58 8.84 10.34 1.66
C ALA A 58 7.68 9.64 2.41
N PRO A 59 7.79 8.34 2.78
CA PRO A 59 6.70 7.59 3.40
C PRO A 59 6.11 8.24 4.66
N HIS A 60 6.95 8.88 5.49
CA HIS A 60 6.52 9.55 6.71
C HIS A 60 5.93 10.95 6.48
N GLU A 61 6.12 11.53 5.29
CA GLU A 61 5.61 12.84 4.89
C GLU A 61 4.30 12.75 4.10
N VAL A 62 3.89 11.54 3.68
CA VAL A 62 2.63 11.33 2.96
C VAL A 62 1.47 11.78 3.84
N ASN A 63 0.62 12.65 3.30
CA ASN A 63 -0.64 13.03 3.94
C ASN A 63 -1.71 11.94 3.70
N TYR A 64 -1.61 10.85 4.47
CA TYR A 64 -2.52 9.72 4.36
C TYR A 64 -3.97 10.10 4.58
N ARG A 65 -4.26 11.05 5.50
CA ARG A 65 -5.62 11.54 5.74
C ARG A 65 -6.19 12.22 4.51
N ALA A 66 -5.44 13.13 3.92
CA ALA A 66 -5.89 13.82 2.70
C ALA A 66 -6.09 12.82 1.55
N ASN A 67 -5.20 11.84 1.40
CA ASN A 67 -5.30 10.83 0.35
C ASN A 67 -6.57 9.97 0.47
N ILE A 68 -6.81 9.39 1.65
CA ILE A 68 -7.98 8.53 1.89
C ILE A 68 -9.28 9.34 1.83
N TRP A 69 -9.29 10.52 2.43
CA TRP A 69 -10.46 11.41 2.39
C TRP A 69 -10.82 11.82 0.96
N ALA A 70 -9.84 12.21 0.15
CA ALA A 70 -10.06 12.63 -1.23
C ALA A 70 -10.66 11.49 -2.08
N LEU A 71 -10.13 10.27 -1.95
CA LEU A 71 -10.67 9.10 -2.63
C LEU A 71 -12.11 8.81 -2.21
N HIS A 72 -12.40 8.88 -0.91
CA HIS A 72 -13.74 8.68 -0.38
C HIS A 72 -14.72 9.75 -0.88
N ALA A 73 -14.35 11.03 -0.79
CA ALA A 73 -15.18 12.16 -1.22
C ALA A 73 -15.54 12.11 -2.71
N GLU A 74 -14.63 11.57 -3.52
CA GLU A 74 -14.85 11.36 -4.96
C GLU A 74 -15.56 10.03 -5.30
N GLY A 75 -16.10 9.34 -4.30
CA GLY A 75 -16.98 8.18 -4.46
C GLY A 75 -16.28 6.82 -4.55
N ALA A 76 -15.01 6.70 -4.15
CA ALA A 76 -14.40 5.40 -3.98
C ALA A 76 -15.05 4.69 -2.77
N GLY A 77 -15.69 3.54 -3.00
CA GLY A 77 -16.25 2.68 -1.93
C GLY A 77 -15.30 1.54 -1.54
N GLN A 78 -14.25 1.34 -2.31
CA GLN A 78 -13.22 0.35 -2.08
C GLN A 78 -11.87 0.83 -2.60
N ILE A 79 -10.79 0.45 -1.93
CA ILE A 79 -9.44 0.85 -2.27
C ILE A 79 -8.53 -0.38 -2.36
N VAL A 80 -7.81 -0.49 -3.48
CA VAL A 80 -6.67 -1.40 -3.63
C VAL A 80 -5.39 -0.57 -3.57
N SER A 81 -4.56 -0.88 -2.60
CA SER A 81 -3.25 -0.26 -2.39
C SER A 81 -2.16 -1.16 -2.96
N VAL A 82 -1.22 -0.60 -3.69
CA VAL A 82 -0.03 -1.32 -4.14
C VAL A 82 1.18 -0.79 -3.40
N ALA A 83 1.97 -1.68 -2.81
CA ALA A 83 3.16 -1.33 -2.04
C ALA A 83 4.33 -2.28 -2.33
N SER A 84 5.53 -1.74 -2.51
CA SER A 84 6.76 -2.52 -2.53
C SER A 84 7.17 -2.88 -1.10
N VAL A 85 7.62 -4.12 -0.90
CA VAL A 85 8.00 -4.66 0.41
C VAL A 85 9.28 -5.49 0.33
N GLY A 86 9.98 -5.64 1.44
CA GLY A 86 11.00 -6.64 1.66
C GLY A 86 10.37 -7.94 2.20
N GLY A 87 10.76 -9.07 1.64
CA GLY A 87 10.32 -10.40 2.11
C GLY A 87 11.12 -10.84 3.34
N ILE A 88 10.40 -11.17 4.43
CA ILE A 88 10.98 -11.76 5.65
C ILE A 88 10.79 -13.28 5.60
N ARG A 89 9.56 -13.74 5.38
CA ARG A 89 9.22 -15.16 5.26
C ARG A 89 9.84 -15.76 4.01
N SER A 90 10.34 -16.98 4.09
CA SER A 90 11.18 -17.62 3.07
C SER A 90 10.50 -17.87 1.73
N ASP A 91 9.17 -17.92 1.67
CA ASP A 91 8.41 -18.06 0.41
C ASP A 91 8.12 -16.71 -0.28
N LEU A 92 8.40 -15.59 0.39
CA LEU A 92 8.24 -14.25 -0.16
C LEU A 92 9.52 -13.80 -0.89
N LEU A 93 9.77 -14.46 -2.01
CA LEU A 93 10.95 -14.19 -2.85
C LEU A 93 10.80 -12.90 -3.66
N PRO A 94 11.91 -12.23 -4.04
CA PRO A 94 11.86 -11.10 -4.95
C PRO A 94 11.08 -11.40 -6.24
N GLY A 95 10.13 -10.55 -6.58
CA GLY A 95 9.21 -10.75 -7.70
C GLY A 95 7.90 -11.47 -7.35
N ALA A 96 7.74 -11.96 -6.12
CA ALA A 96 6.48 -12.48 -5.62
C ALA A 96 5.46 -11.35 -5.39
N LEU A 97 4.18 -11.66 -5.59
CA LEU A 97 3.05 -10.85 -5.15
C LEU A 97 2.42 -11.50 -3.92
N ALA A 98 1.93 -10.69 -2.98
CA ALA A 98 1.21 -11.17 -1.82
C ALA A 98 0.00 -10.29 -1.49
N VAL A 99 -1.03 -10.88 -0.90
CA VAL A 99 -2.21 -10.17 -0.38
C VAL A 99 -2.21 -10.34 1.14
N PRO A 100 -1.69 -9.36 1.90
CA PRO A 100 -1.60 -9.47 3.35
C PRO A 100 -3.01 -9.52 3.99
N HIS A 101 -3.11 -10.17 5.15
CA HIS A 101 -4.34 -10.26 5.92
C HIS A 101 -4.24 -9.56 7.28
N GLN A 102 -3.02 -9.27 7.74
CA GLN A 102 -2.75 -8.61 9.01
C GLN A 102 -1.66 -7.54 8.87
N VAL A 103 -1.63 -6.61 9.81
CA VAL A 103 -0.65 -5.53 9.87
C VAL A 103 -0.12 -5.35 11.29
N LEU A 104 1.19 -5.09 11.39
CA LEU A 104 1.87 -4.62 12.59
C LEU A 104 2.33 -3.18 12.33
N ASP A 105 2.07 -2.28 13.26
CA ASP A 105 2.39 -0.86 13.11
C ASP A 105 3.60 -0.45 13.97
N TYR A 106 4.70 -0.12 13.32
CA TYR A 106 5.92 0.44 13.91
C TYR A 106 6.15 1.89 13.45
N THR A 107 5.13 2.52 12.87
CA THR A 107 5.22 3.93 12.46
C THR A 107 5.08 4.85 13.69
N GLN A 108 5.61 6.07 13.57
CA GLN A 108 5.56 7.05 14.66
C GLN A 108 5.32 8.45 14.12
N GLY A 109 4.66 9.29 14.90
CA GLY A 109 4.43 10.71 14.58
C GLY A 109 3.52 10.96 13.37
N ARG A 110 2.91 9.93 12.78
CA ARG A 110 1.95 10.06 11.69
C ARG A 110 0.56 10.38 12.24
N LYS A 111 -0.27 11.00 11.44
CA LYS A 111 -1.67 11.27 11.78
C LYS A 111 -2.52 10.03 11.48
N HIS A 112 -2.98 9.37 12.53
CA HIS A 112 -3.60 8.04 12.49
C HIS A 112 -5.13 8.04 12.49
N THR A 113 -5.79 9.19 12.67
CA THR A 113 -7.25 9.27 12.77
C THR A 113 -7.78 10.54 12.13
N PHE A 114 -9.02 10.49 11.66
CA PHE A 114 -9.77 11.67 11.23
C PHE A 114 -10.45 12.38 12.42
N PHE A 115 -10.63 11.68 13.53
CA PHE A 115 -11.38 12.15 14.70
C PHE A 115 -10.41 12.66 15.78
N GLU A 116 -9.81 13.81 15.52
CA GLU A 116 -8.92 14.49 16.49
C GLU A 116 -9.29 15.97 16.67
N GLY A 117 -8.97 16.52 17.83
CA GLY A 117 -9.25 17.89 18.18
C GLY A 117 -10.30 18.01 19.29
N PRO A 118 -10.46 19.22 19.88
CA PRO A 118 -11.28 19.41 21.06
C PRO A 118 -12.78 19.21 20.81
N ASP A 119 -13.23 19.35 19.57
CA ASP A 119 -14.64 19.27 19.19
C ASP A 119 -15.04 17.93 18.59
N GLN A 120 -14.13 16.96 18.56
CA GLN A 120 -14.38 15.63 18.02
C GLN A 120 -14.36 14.58 19.14
N PRO A 121 -15.40 13.74 19.24
CA PRO A 121 -15.38 12.63 20.18
C PRO A 121 -14.30 11.61 19.79
N VAL A 122 -13.67 11.01 20.80
CA VAL A 122 -12.75 9.88 20.56
C VAL A 122 -13.55 8.75 19.90
N THR A 123 -13.10 8.31 18.74
CA THR A 123 -13.76 7.26 17.94
C THR A 123 -12.85 6.05 17.86
N HIS A 124 -13.35 4.91 18.34
CA HIS A 124 -12.66 3.64 18.21
C HIS A 124 -13.28 2.82 17.08
N VAL A 125 -12.44 2.20 16.26
CA VAL A 125 -12.88 1.28 15.22
C VAL A 125 -12.34 -0.12 15.50
N ASP A 126 -13.13 -1.14 15.19
CA ASP A 126 -12.64 -2.52 15.22
C ASP A 126 -11.62 -2.73 14.11
N PHE A 127 -10.41 -3.16 14.50
CA PHE A 127 -9.29 -3.39 13.60
C PHE A 127 -8.76 -4.83 13.69
N THR A 128 -9.57 -5.76 14.21
CA THR A 128 -9.26 -7.20 14.29
C THR A 128 -8.89 -7.76 12.89
N HIS A 129 -9.59 -7.31 11.86
CA HIS A 129 -9.33 -7.62 10.46
C HIS A 129 -9.06 -6.32 9.68
N PRO A 130 -7.79 -5.87 9.60
CA PRO A 130 -7.46 -4.58 8.98
C PRO A 130 -7.79 -4.50 7.50
N TYR A 131 -7.76 -5.63 6.80
CA TYR A 131 -8.08 -5.73 5.38
C TYR A 131 -9.47 -6.33 5.15
N CYS A 132 -10.16 -5.87 4.10
CA CYS A 132 -11.45 -6.41 3.70
C CYS A 132 -11.30 -7.77 3.04
N GLU A 133 -11.80 -8.83 3.68
CA GLU A 133 -11.66 -10.21 3.19
C GLU A 133 -12.33 -10.42 1.83
N GLU A 134 -13.50 -9.81 1.60
CA GLU A 134 -14.16 -9.86 0.29
C GLU A 134 -13.27 -9.28 -0.83
N LEU A 135 -12.61 -8.13 -0.56
CA LEU A 135 -11.74 -7.51 -1.55
C LEU A 135 -10.46 -8.30 -1.74
N ARG A 136 -9.91 -8.91 -0.67
CA ARG A 136 -8.77 -9.83 -0.74
C ARG A 136 -9.12 -11.05 -1.62
N ALA A 137 -10.26 -11.69 -1.39
CA ALA A 137 -10.71 -12.84 -2.17
C ALA A 137 -10.87 -12.49 -3.67
N ARG A 138 -11.36 -11.28 -3.98
CA ARG A 138 -11.45 -10.80 -5.37
C ARG A 138 -10.07 -10.63 -6.02
N LEU A 139 -9.07 -10.13 -5.28
CA LEU A 139 -7.70 -10.02 -5.79
C LEU A 139 -7.10 -11.39 -6.08
N LEU A 140 -7.30 -12.37 -5.20
CA LEU A 140 -6.85 -13.75 -5.41
C LEU A 140 -7.52 -14.40 -6.64
N THR A 141 -8.82 -14.18 -6.81
CA THR A 141 -9.57 -14.68 -7.98
C THR A 141 -9.07 -14.02 -9.26
N ALA A 142 -8.81 -12.70 -9.25
CA ALA A 142 -8.29 -11.99 -10.41
C ALA A 142 -6.88 -12.47 -10.78
N ALA A 143 -6.01 -12.70 -9.80
CA ALA A 143 -4.68 -13.25 -10.03
C ALA A 143 -4.76 -14.63 -10.70
N ALA A 144 -5.60 -15.52 -10.18
CA ALA A 144 -5.81 -16.84 -10.78
C ALA A 144 -6.33 -16.75 -12.22
N ALA A 145 -7.28 -15.85 -12.50
CA ALA A 145 -7.84 -15.64 -13.83
C ALA A 145 -6.82 -15.11 -14.85
N THR A 146 -5.79 -14.40 -14.39
CA THR A 146 -4.70 -13.88 -15.23
C THR A 146 -3.45 -14.77 -15.21
N GLY A 147 -3.52 -15.94 -14.57
CA GLY A 147 -2.39 -16.87 -14.45
C GLY A 147 -1.26 -16.36 -13.55
N GLN A 148 -1.53 -15.36 -12.70
CA GLN A 148 -0.54 -14.83 -11.77
C GLN A 148 -0.53 -15.66 -10.47
N VAL A 149 0.67 -16.04 -10.03
CA VAL A 149 0.85 -16.63 -8.72
C VAL A 149 0.93 -15.51 -7.69
N ILE A 150 0.02 -15.54 -6.71
CA ILE A 150 -0.01 -14.58 -5.62
C ILE A 150 -0.10 -15.33 -4.29
N VAL A 151 0.72 -14.92 -3.34
CA VAL A 151 0.73 -15.51 -2.00
C VAL A 151 -0.48 -14.97 -1.23
N ASN A 152 -1.35 -15.88 -0.83
CA ASN A 152 -2.47 -15.56 0.04
C ASN A 152 -1.98 -15.56 1.48
N ASN A 153 -2.30 -14.48 2.21
CA ASN A 153 -1.91 -14.23 3.59
C ASN A 153 -0.44 -13.81 3.77
N GLY A 154 -0.27 -13.07 4.83
CA GLY A 154 0.98 -12.55 5.33
C GLY A 154 0.69 -11.39 6.28
N VAL A 155 1.58 -11.19 7.24
CA VAL A 155 1.56 -10.08 8.18
C VAL A 155 2.49 -9.00 7.65
N TYR A 156 1.93 -7.82 7.34
CA TYR A 156 2.68 -6.67 6.87
C TYR A 156 3.17 -5.84 8.06
N ALA A 157 4.47 -5.73 8.28
CA ALA A 157 5.05 -4.77 9.22
C ALA A 157 5.22 -3.40 8.53
N ALA A 158 4.55 -2.38 9.05
CA ALA A 158 4.71 -1.01 8.58
C ALA A 158 5.77 -0.29 9.43
N THR A 159 6.89 0.07 8.82
CA THR A 159 7.98 0.83 9.47
C THR A 159 7.96 2.30 9.06
N GLN A 160 8.74 3.13 9.76
CA GLN A 160 8.73 4.57 9.52
C GLN A 160 9.35 4.95 8.17
N GLY A 161 10.47 4.33 7.79
CA GLY A 161 11.26 4.81 6.65
C GLY A 161 11.83 6.24 6.83
N PRO A 162 12.45 6.83 5.80
CA PRO A 162 12.70 6.26 4.47
C PRO A 162 13.91 5.32 4.43
N ARG A 163 14.74 5.23 5.50
CA ARG A 163 15.83 4.26 5.56
C ARG A 163 15.26 2.84 5.61
N LEU A 164 15.95 1.91 5.01
CA LEU A 164 15.66 0.49 5.14
C LEU A 164 16.06 -0.01 6.54
N GLU A 165 15.48 -1.10 6.96
CA GLU A 165 15.68 -1.72 8.27
C GLU A 165 17.11 -2.30 8.38
N SER A 166 17.62 -2.36 9.60
CA SER A 166 18.80 -3.17 9.91
C SER A 166 18.42 -4.66 10.01
N ALA A 167 19.40 -5.56 9.88
CA ALA A 167 19.16 -6.99 10.06
C ALA A 167 18.55 -7.31 11.45
N ALA A 168 19.03 -6.63 12.51
CA ALA A 168 18.50 -6.81 13.87
C ALA A 168 17.04 -6.32 14.00
N GLU A 169 16.65 -5.27 13.29
CA GLU A 169 15.25 -4.85 13.21
C GLU A 169 14.41 -5.92 12.50
N ILE A 170 14.91 -6.51 11.43
CA ILE A 170 14.22 -7.61 10.73
C ILE A 170 14.10 -8.84 11.63
N ASP A 171 15.13 -9.20 12.39
CA ASP A 171 15.06 -10.28 13.37
C ASP A 171 13.97 -10.05 14.42
N ARG A 172 13.78 -8.80 14.84
CA ARG A 172 12.71 -8.41 15.74
C ARG A 172 11.33 -8.54 15.07
N LEU A 173 11.17 -8.00 13.86
CA LEU A 173 9.91 -8.05 13.12
C LEU A 173 9.49 -9.51 12.86
N GLU A 174 10.42 -10.39 12.52
CA GLU A 174 10.15 -11.82 12.34
C GLU A 174 9.67 -12.48 13.63
N ARG A 175 10.31 -12.21 14.76
CA ARG A 175 9.87 -12.70 16.09
C ARG A 175 8.49 -12.18 16.48
N ASP A 176 8.13 -10.97 16.08
CA ASP A 176 6.83 -10.37 16.28
C ASP A 176 5.76 -10.94 15.32
N GLY A 177 6.17 -11.81 14.38
CA GLY A 177 5.28 -12.52 13.45
C GLY A 177 5.09 -11.84 12.10
N ALA A 178 5.94 -10.87 11.74
CA ALA A 178 5.88 -10.25 10.42
C ALA A 178 6.42 -11.17 9.31
N ASP A 179 5.71 -11.22 8.19
CA ASP A 179 6.11 -11.95 6.99
C ASP A 179 6.77 -11.06 5.94
N MET A 180 6.45 -9.79 5.95
CA MET A 180 6.98 -8.78 5.03
C MET A 180 7.09 -7.42 5.71
N VAL A 181 7.96 -6.57 5.20
CA VAL A 181 8.18 -5.22 5.72
C VAL A 181 8.04 -4.18 4.62
N GLY A 182 7.34 -3.09 4.94
CA GLY A 182 7.18 -1.92 4.09
C GLY A 182 6.89 -0.68 4.92
N MET A 183 6.57 0.44 4.28
CA MET A 183 6.55 1.74 4.98
C MET A 183 5.19 2.44 4.93
N THR A 184 4.19 1.88 4.24
CA THR A 184 3.00 2.65 3.87
C THR A 184 1.66 2.00 4.26
N GLY A 185 1.68 0.77 4.78
CA GLY A 185 0.46 0.07 5.20
C GLY A 185 -0.30 0.78 6.33
N MET A 186 0.44 1.52 7.17
CA MET A 186 -0.11 2.32 8.25
C MET A 186 0.31 3.79 8.12
N PRO A 187 -0.57 4.72 8.39
CA PRO A 187 -1.95 4.58 8.87
C PRO A 187 -3.00 4.36 7.74
N GLU A 188 -2.58 4.09 6.49
CA GLU A 188 -3.47 4.01 5.33
C GLU A 188 -4.65 3.05 5.55
N ALA A 189 -4.38 1.84 6.07
CA ALA A 189 -5.42 0.85 6.36
C ALA A 189 -6.39 1.29 7.47
N ALA A 190 -5.87 1.88 8.56
CA ALA A 190 -6.69 2.35 9.67
C ALA A 190 -7.61 3.51 9.25
N LEU A 191 -7.08 4.46 8.50
CA LEU A 191 -7.85 5.58 7.96
C LEU A 191 -8.95 5.11 7.00
N ALA A 192 -8.65 4.14 6.14
CA ALA A 192 -9.67 3.54 5.28
C ALA A 192 -10.78 2.88 6.10
N ARG A 193 -10.44 2.20 7.22
CA ARG A 193 -11.41 1.61 8.14
C ARG A 193 -12.30 2.66 8.81
N GLU A 194 -11.74 3.76 9.28
CA GLU A 194 -12.52 4.86 9.88
C GLU A 194 -13.55 5.45 8.92
N MET A 195 -13.23 5.50 7.62
CA MET A 195 -14.14 5.99 6.56
C MET A 195 -15.11 4.92 6.06
N GLY A 196 -15.12 3.71 6.64
CA GLY A 196 -15.97 2.60 6.20
C GLY A 196 -15.63 2.05 4.81
N LEU A 197 -14.43 2.32 4.31
CA LEU A 197 -13.96 1.85 3.01
C LEU A 197 -13.51 0.39 3.07
N ARG A 198 -13.84 -0.38 2.04
CA ARG A 198 -13.24 -1.70 1.83
C ARG A 198 -11.82 -1.51 1.33
N TYR A 199 -10.86 -1.94 2.13
CA TYR A 199 -9.44 -1.75 1.82
C TYR A 199 -8.70 -3.08 1.76
N ALA A 200 -7.88 -3.27 0.72
CA ALA A 200 -6.95 -4.39 0.60
C ALA A 200 -5.65 -3.91 -0.05
N ALA A 201 -4.56 -4.65 0.17
CA ALA A 201 -3.27 -4.34 -0.39
C ALA A 201 -2.74 -5.48 -1.26
N VAL A 202 -2.01 -5.11 -2.32
CA VAL A 202 -1.12 -5.98 -3.07
C VAL A 202 0.30 -5.59 -2.73
N ALA A 203 0.99 -6.45 -2.01
CA ALA A 203 2.40 -6.30 -1.68
C ALA A 203 3.24 -6.90 -2.79
N VAL A 204 4.20 -6.13 -3.29
CA VAL A 204 5.17 -6.55 -4.31
C VAL A 204 6.50 -6.74 -3.63
N VAL A 205 6.95 -7.98 -3.51
CA VAL A 205 8.24 -8.28 -2.90
C VAL A 205 9.34 -7.88 -3.87
N VAL A 206 10.15 -6.89 -3.51
CA VAL A 206 11.18 -6.34 -4.40
C VAL A 206 12.60 -6.78 -4.03
N ASN A 207 12.79 -7.22 -2.79
CA ASN A 207 14.06 -7.75 -2.26
C ASN A 207 13.76 -8.68 -1.07
N HIS A 208 14.73 -9.50 -0.68
CA HIS A 208 14.72 -10.06 0.66
C HIS A 208 14.96 -8.93 1.67
N ALA A 209 14.30 -8.96 2.82
CA ALA A 209 14.55 -8.00 3.90
C ALA A 209 16.00 -8.09 4.39
N ALA A 210 16.51 -7.06 5.05
CA ALA A 210 17.88 -7.00 5.51
C ALA A 210 18.25 -8.24 6.36
N GLY A 211 19.42 -8.83 6.09
CA GLY A 211 19.86 -10.06 6.75
C GLY A 211 19.15 -11.34 6.28
N ARG A 212 18.37 -11.29 5.19
CA ARG A 212 17.66 -12.44 4.62
C ARG A 212 18.11 -12.70 3.19
N GLY A 213 18.19 -13.98 2.80
CA GLY A 213 18.50 -14.41 1.43
C GLY A 213 19.64 -13.61 0.78
N ASP A 214 19.42 -13.09 -0.41
CA ASP A 214 20.39 -12.28 -1.16
C ASP A 214 20.68 -10.91 -0.51
N SER A 215 19.93 -10.51 0.50
CA SER A 215 20.15 -9.29 1.29
C SER A 215 20.87 -9.56 2.62
N SER A 216 21.56 -10.70 2.76
CA SER A 216 22.31 -11.08 3.97
C SER A 216 23.42 -10.07 4.33
N GLU A 217 24.14 -9.57 3.32
CA GLU A 217 25.25 -8.63 3.51
C GLU A 217 24.85 -7.19 3.18
N ALA A 218 24.06 -6.98 2.13
CA ALA A 218 23.61 -5.67 1.69
C ALA A 218 22.34 -5.74 0.84
N ILE A 219 21.57 -4.65 0.83
CA ILE A 219 20.45 -4.46 -0.07
C ILE A 219 20.91 -3.62 -1.27
N HIS A 220 20.76 -4.17 -2.47
CA HIS A 220 21.18 -3.53 -3.72
C HIS A 220 20.01 -2.80 -4.38
N LEU A 221 20.01 -1.47 -4.34
CA LEU A 221 18.91 -0.64 -4.84
C LEU A 221 18.66 -0.82 -6.35
N ASP A 222 19.72 -1.09 -7.14
CA ASP A 222 19.59 -1.34 -8.58
C ASP A 222 18.79 -2.61 -8.86
N GLN A 223 19.01 -3.66 -8.07
CA GLN A 223 18.25 -4.91 -8.16
C GLN A 223 16.78 -4.70 -7.78
N ILE A 224 16.51 -3.93 -6.72
CA ILE A 224 15.14 -3.54 -6.34
C ILE A 224 14.41 -2.91 -7.52
N ASN A 225 15.03 -1.94 -8.20
CA ASN A 225 14.41 -1.24 -9.33
C ASN A 225 14.12 -2.19 -10.51
N ALA A 226 15.01 -3.12 -10.79
CA ALA A 226 14.82 -4.12 -11.84
C ALA A 226 13.65 -5.06 -11.52
N VAL A 227 13.62 -5.61 -10.30
CA VAL A 227 12.53 -6.51 -9.84
C VAL A 227 11.21 -5.76 -9.82
N LEU A 228 11.19 -4.53 -9.31
CA LEU A 228 9.99 -3.69 -9.27
C LEU A 228 9.41 -3.47 -10.67
N LYS A 229 10.24 -3.09 -11.64
CA LYS A 229 9.81 -2.87 -13.03
C LYS A 229 9.19 -4.12 -13.63
N ALA A 230 9.82 -5.28 -13.44
CA ALA A 230 9.30 -6.56 -13.92
C ALA A 230 7.97 -6.95 -13.22
N SER A 231 7.88 -6.74 -11.90
CA SER A 231 6.70 -7.10 -11.12
C SER A 231 5.49 -6.20 -11.41
N MET A 232 5.71 -4.94 -11.79
CA MET A 232 4.61 -4.03 -12.16
C MET A 232 3.86 -4.50 -13.43
N VAL A 233 4.45 -5.31 -14.28
CA VAL A 233 3.74 -5.95 -15.39
C VAL A 233 2.67 -6.92 -14.86
N LYS A 234 3.04 -7.72 -13.85
CA LYS A 234 2.11 -8.66 -13.19
C LYS A 234 0.97 -7.95 -12.47
N VAL A 235 1.28 -6.83 -11.79
CA VAL A 235 0.28 -6.03 -11.05
C VAL A 235 -0.75 -5.39 -11.99
N ARG A 236 -0.35 -5.05 -13.21
CA ARG A 236 -1.23 -4.40 -14.20
C ARG A 236 -2.09 -5.40 -14.99
N ALA A 237 -1.75 -6.67 -15.00
CA ALA A 237 -2.52 -7.75 -15.65
C ALA A 237 -3.83 -8.03 -14.92
#